data_2f67b0d7a4f12b77022f7e8009fc2c29
#
_entry.id   2f67b0d7a4f12b77022f7e8009fc2c29
#
_cell.length_a   1.000
_cell.length_b   1.000
_cell.length_c   1.000
_cell.angle_alpha   90.00
_cell.angle_beta   90.00
_cell.angle_gamma   90.00
#
_symmetry.space_group_name_H-M   'P 1'
#
loop_
_entity.id
_entity.type
_entity.pdbx_description
1 polymer ?
#
loop_
_entity_poly.entity_id
_entity_poly.type
_entity_poly.pdbx_seq_one_letter_code
_entity_poly.pdbx_strand_id
1 'polypeptide(L)'
;RLLKNSSQFQHSLLGSFEYVNVQSVLHSDTAAVSGKPLSHEYCQFELADEVRNDFPGFLTRVNHHLYPYQSLSTPLYVSFDHLEEINPAEILSIKNWKLPKLRPEDLTRKSKIRNIQGQDNYWFCGTDYSLTGHEGALVSGLVIAHRLGADYRFEDNWLAKAQFDTIKNFMGVYSRQDKWLEKLDTLLFTLAKRFNLHQRLANRYIQELLF
;
A
#
# COMPACT_ATOMS: atom_id res chain seq x y z
N ARG A 1 -7.62 -14.69 -18.89
CA ARG A 1 -6.99 -13.44 -19.36
C ARG A 1 -8.06 -12.37 -19.49
N LEU A 2 -7.96 -11.29 -18.69
CA LEU A 2 -8.93 -10.19 -18.72
C LEU A 2 -8.69 -9.24 -19.90
N LEU A 3 -7.43 -9.07 -20.34
CA LEU A 3 -7.07 -8.22 -21.46
C LEU A 3 -7.00 -9.01 -22.75
N LYS A 4 -7.84 -8.67 -23.73
CA LYS A 4 -7.91 -9.40 -25.02
C LYS A 4 -6.81 -8.98 -25.98
N ASN A 5 -6.40 -7.73 -26.01
CA ASN A 5 -5.43 -7.17 -26.98
C ASN A 5 -4.31 -6.42 -26.28
N SER A 6 -3.73 -6.98 -25.19
CA SER A 6 -2.65 -6.32 -24.48
C SER A 6 -1.38 -6.26 -25.32
N SER A 7 -0.69 -5.11 -25.29
CA SER A 7 0.63 -4.98 -25.87
C SER A 7 1.64 -5.91 -25.18
N GLN A 8 2.74 -6.24 -25.84
CA GLN A 8 3.80 -7.04 -25.21
C GLN A 8 4.34 -6.38 -23.94
N PHE A 9 4.44 -5.04 -23.92
CA PHE A 9 4.86 -4.29 -22.74
C PHE A 9 3.86 -4.41 -21.59
N GLN A 10 2.54 -4.25 -21.85
CA GLN A 10 1.50 -4.44 -20.84
C GLN A 10 1.55 -5.87 -20.27
N HIS A 11 1.65 -6.87 -21.13
CA HIS A 11 1.72 -8.26 -20.71
C HIS A 11 2.95 -8.54 -19.84
N SER A 12 4.12 -8.05 -20.25
CA SER A 12 5.36 -8.19 -19.48
C SER A 12 5.29 -7.48 -18.12
N LEU A 13 4.80 -6.24 -18.10
CA LEU A 13 4.70 -5.46 -16.88
C LEU A 13 3.71 -6.07 -15.88
N LEU A 14 2.49 -6.39 -16.32
CA LEU A 14 1.45 -6.95 -15.45
C LEU A 14 1.80 -8.38 -14.99
N GLY A 15 2.50 -9.15 -15.80
CA GLY A 15 2.99 -10.49 -15.47
C GLY A 15 4.24 -10.51 -14.57
N SER A 16 4.89 -9.36 -14.34
CA SER A 16 6.12 -9.28 -13.53
C SER A 16 5.87 -9.21 -12.02
N PHE A 17 4.63 -9.02 -11.59
CA PHE A 17 4.28 -9.00 -10.17
C PHE A 17 4.28 -10.42 -9.62
N GLU A 18 5.03 -10.62 -8.55
CA GLU A 18 5.14 -11.91 -7.87
C GLU A 18 4.26 -11.94 -6.64
N TYR A 19 3.73 -13.13 -6.35
CA TYR A 19 2.85 -13.36 -5.21
C TYR A 19 3.40 -14.49 -4.36
N VAL A 20 3.11 -14.44 -3.07
CA VAL A 20 3.34 -15.52 -2.11
C VAL A 20 2.01 -16.06 -1.64
N ASN A 21 1.98 -17.36 -1.37
CA ASN A 21 0.86 -17.97 -0.70
C ASN A 21 1.06 -17.75 0.80
N VAL A 22 0.05 -17.22 1.46
CA VAL A 22 0.02 -16.96 2.90
C VAL A 22 -1.26 -17.56 3.45
N GLN A 23 -1.15 -18.29 4.55
CA GLN A 23 -2.29 -18.85 5.27
C GLN A 23 -2.61 -17.97 6.48
N SER A 24 -3.86 -17.54 6.63
CA SER A 24 -4.33 -16.89 7.84
C SER A 24 -5.25 -17.82 8.62
N VAL A 25 -5.09 -17.85 9.93
CA VAL A 25 -5.85 -18.66 10.86
C VAL A 25 -6.52 -17.74 11.87
N LEU A 26 -7.84 -17.74 11.90
CA LEU A 26 -8.62 -17.08 12.96
C LEU A 26 -8.83 -18.11 14.08
N HIS A 27 -8.41 -17.79 15.31
CA HIS A 27 -8.47 -18.70 16.45
C HIS A 27 -8.65 -17.96 17.78
N SER A 28 -8.98 -18.71 18.83
CA SER A 28 -9.06 -18.26 20.22
C SER A 28 -7.91 -18.77 21.10
N ASP A 29 -7.01 -19.55 20.55
CA ASP A 29 -5.88 -20.15 21.29
C ASP A 29 -4.91 -19.08 21.78
N THR A 30 -4.94 -18.85 23.09
CA THR A 30 -4.05 -17.89 23.76
C THR A 30 -2.65 -18.45 23.99
N ALA A 31 -2.48 -19.78 23.97
CA ALA A 31 -1.17 -20.43 24.16
C ALA A 31 -0.30 -20.35 22.90
N ALA A 32 -0.94 -20.28 21.71
CA ALA A 32 -0.25 -20.09 20.44
C ALA A 32 0.31 -18.67 20.25
N VAL A 33 -0.09 -17.72 21.09
CA VAL A 33 0.41 -16.35 21.05
C VAL A 33 1.40 -16.17 22.17
N SER A 34 2.69 -16.10 21.86
CA SER A 34 3.75 -16.02 22.87
C SER A 34 3.69 -14.68 23.63
N GLY A 35 3.91 -14.78 24.93
CA GLY A 35 3.92 -13.65 25.85
C GLY A 35 2.55 -13.29 26.42
N LYS A 36 2.54 -12.56 27.54
CA LYS A 36 1.31 -11.96 28.05
C LYS A 36 0.94 -10.83 27.10
N PRO A 37 -0.23 -10.86 26.46
CA PRO A 37 -0.67 -9.74 25.66
C PRO A 37 -0.71 -8.53 26.58
N LEU A 38 0.15 -7.55 26.30
CA LEU A 38 0.01 -6.25 26.93
C LEU A 38 -1.34 -5.72 26.50
N SER A 39 -2.10 -5.16 27.43
CA SER A 39 -3.50 -4.74 27.22
C SER A 39 -3.72 -3.76 26.07
N HIS A 40 -2.68 -3.39 25.35
CA HIS A 40 -2.67 -2.41 24.27
C HIS A 40 -1.93 -2.90 23.00
N GLU A 41 -1.45 -4.14 22.95
CA GLU A 41 -0.82 -4.69 21.75
C GLU A 41 -1.87 -5.19 20.77
N TYR A 42 -1.86 -4.58 19.59
CA TYR A 42 -2.74 -4.97 18.49
C TYR A 42 -2.09 -5.94 17.52
N CYS A 43 -0.78 -5.98 17.48
CA CYS A 43 -0.02 -6.82 16.57
C CYS A 43 1.29 -7.23 17.24
N GLN A 44 1.55 -8.51 17.24
CA GLN A 44 2.79 -9.09 17.74
C GLN A 44 3.59 -9.63 16.57
N PHE A 45 4.86 -9.25 16.52
CA PHE A 45 5.82 -9.75 15.55
C PHE A 45 6.88 -10.57 16.30
N GLU A 46 7.04 -11.82 15.91
CA GLU A 46 8.11 -12.68 16.40
C GLU A 46 9.07 -13.00 15.27
N LEU A 47 10.37 -12.89 15.54
CA LEU A 47 11.39 -13.37 14.64
C LEU A 47 11.49 -14.90 14.79
N ALA A 48 11.30 -15.62 13.69
CA ALA A 48 11.52 -17.06 13.70
C ALA A 48 13.02 -17.35 13.62
N ASP A 49 13.47 -18.33 14.42
CA ASP A 49 14.87 -18.74 14.45
C ASP A 49 15.31 -19.49 13.17
N GLU A 50 14.35 -19.89 12.34
CA GLU A 50 14.62 -20.62 11.09
C GLU A 50 14.36 -19.75 9.85
N VAL A 51 15.36 -19.72 8.98
CA VAL A 51 15.23 -19.13 7.64
C VAL A 51 14.57 -20.16 6.72
N ARG A 52 13.31 -19.96 6.35
CA ARG A 52 12.71 -20.77 5.26
C ARG A 52 13.37 -20.40 3.93
N ASN A 53 13.79 -21.40 3.17
CA ASN A 53 14.50 -21.25 1.89
C ASN A 53 13.73 -20.46 0.82
N ASP A 54 12.40 -20.31 0.98
CA ASP A 54 11.52 -19.60 0.03
C ASP A 54 11.44 -18.08 0.29
N PHE A 55 11.98 -17.62 1.43
CA PHE A 55 12.05 -16.22 1.78
C PHE A 55 13.49 -15.85 2.18
N PRO A 56 14.19 -15.04 1.39
CA PRO A 56 15.45 -14.46 1.84
C PRO A 56 15.13 -13.37 2.86
N GLY A 57 15.05 -13.73 4.12
CA GLY A 57 14.76 -12.81 5.22
C GLY A 57 14.21 -13.57 6.43
N PHE A 58 14.19 -12.91 7.56
CA PHE A 58 13.64 -13.43 8.79
C PHE A 58 12.14 -13.73 8.61
N LEU A 59 11.71 -14.94 8.92
CA LEU A 59 10.29 -15.24 9.07
C LEU A 59 9.81 -14.50 10.32
N THR A 60 8.92 -13.58 10.12
CA THR A 60 8.20 -12.94 11.23
C THR A 60 6.88 -13.67 11.43
N ARG A 61 6.67 -14.18 12.61
CA ARG A 61 5.33 -14.56 13.05
C ARG A 61 4.53 -13.29 13.27
N VAL A 62 3.36 -13.23 12.73
CA VAL A 62 2.48 -12.08 12.90
C VAL A 62 1.16 -12.54 13.49
N ASN A 63 0.88 -12.09 14.69
CA ASN A 63 -0.38 -12.34 15.37
C ASN A 63 -1.11 -11.02 15.56
N HIS A 64 -2.29 -10.91 14.98
CA HIS A 64 -3.18 -9.77 15.20
C HIS A 64 -4.17 -10.08 16.31
N HIS A 65 -4.19 -9.25 17.33
CA HIS A 65 -5.16 -9.32 18.41
C HIS A 65 -6.41 -8.53 18.02
N LEU A 66 -7.51 -9.22 17.71
CA LEU A 66 -8.73 -8.58 17.25
C LEU A 66 -9.59 -7.98 18.36
N TYR A 67 -9.57 -8.61 19.54
CA TYR A 67 -10.45 -8.24 20.63
C TYR A 67 -10.29 -6.80 21.15
N PRO A 68 -9.07 -6.18 21.18
CA PRO A 68 -8.95 -4.80 21.64
C PRO A 68 -9.61 -3.79 20.66
N TYR A 69 -9.65 -4.13 19.37
CA TYR A 69 -10.27 -3.26 18.36
C TYR A 69 -11.79 -3.35 18.33
N GLN A 70 -12.33 -4.52 18.64
CA GLN A 70 -13.73 -4.84 18.42
C GLN A 70 -14.52 -4.96 19.73
N SER A 71 -13.92 -4.61 20.86
CA SER A 71 -14.53 -4.73 22.20
C SER A 71 -15.11 -6.14 22.47
N LEU A 72 -14.41 -7.17 22.00
CA LEU A 72 -14.83 -8.55 22.18
C LEU A 72 -14.53 -9.00 23.61
N SER A 73 -15.44 -9.79 24.18
CA SER A 73 -15.28 -10.40 25.52
C SER A 73 -14.32 -11.60 25.53
N THR A 74 -14.11 -12.20 24.37
CA THR A 74 -13.26 -13.38 24.18
C THR A 74 -12.05 -13.01 23.35
N PRO A 75 -10.84 -13.43 23.72
CA PRO A 75 -9.65 -13.24 22.91
C PRO A 75 -9.83 -13.89 21.54
N LEU A 76 -9.59 -13.11 20.48
CA LEU A 76 -9.54 -13.59 19.11
C LEU A 76 -8.26 -13.08 18.46
N TYR A 77 -7.63 -13.97 17.71
CA TYR A 77 -6.37 -13.71 17.03
C TYR A 77 -6.46 -14.08 15.56
N VAL A 78 -5.70 -13.38 14.74
CA VAL A 78 -5.39 -13.82 13.38
C VAL A 78 -3.90 -14.02 13.28
N SER A 79 -3.49 -15.27 13.11
CA SER A 79 -2.10 -15.66 12.93
C SER A 79 -1.83 -16.02 11.48
N PHE A 80 -0.61 -15.78 11.03
CA PHE A 80 -0.18 -16.05 9.66
C PHE A 80 0.89 -17.15 9.66
N ASP A 81 0.67 -18.19 8.81
CA ASP A 81 1.58 -19.30 8.55
C ASP A 81 2.03 -20.14 9.78
N HIS A 82 1.13 -20.31 10.77
CA HIS A 82 1.39 -21.03 12.03
C HIS A 82 0.31 -22.04 12.40
N LEU A 83 -0.31 -22.66 11.41
CA LEU A 83 -1.43 -23.58 11.64
C LEU A 83 -1.07 -24.73 12.59
N GLU A 84 0.13 -25.29 12.47
CA GLU A 84 0.61 -26.43 13.26
C GLU A 84 0.81 -26.15 14.75
N GLU A 85 0.94 -24.89 15.13
CA GLU A 85 1.16 -24.47 16.52
C GLU A 85 -0.14 -24.11 17.24
N ILE A 86 -1.25 -24.02 16.50
CA ILE A 86 -2.55 -23.61 17.04
C ILE A 86 -3.35 -24.87 17.39
N ASN A 87 -3.94 -24.89 18.59
CA ASN A 87 -4.84 -25.97 19.00
C ASN A 87 -6.01 -26.11 18.00
N PRO A 88 -6.13 -27.26 17.30
CA PRO A 88 -7.18 -27.45 16.30
C PRO A 88 -8.62 -27.20 16.81
N ALA A 89 -8.86 -27.45 18.12
CA ALA A 89 -10.17 -27.22 18.73
C ALA A 89 -10.54 -25.74 18.88
N GLU A 90 -9.55 -24.85 18.80
CA GLU A 90 -9.73 -23.40 18.94
C GLU A 90 -9.66 -22.65 17.61
N ILE A 91 -9.49 -23.37 16.50
CA ILE A 91 -9.50 -22.79 15.16
C ILE A 91 -10.93 -22.50 14.72
N LEU A 92 -11.21 -21.25 14.39
CA LEU A 92 -12.51 -20.80 13.92
C LEU A 92 -12.58 -20.75 12.38
N SER A 93 -11.48 -20.36 11.73
CA SER A 93 -11.45 -20.25 10.26
C SER A 93 -10.00 -20.28 9.75
N ILE A 94 -9.81 -20.90 8.60
CA ILE A 94 -8.54 -20.89 7.86
C ILE A 94 -8.79 -20.33 6.48
N LYS A 95 -7.92 -19.41 6.02
CA LYS A 95 -7.97 -18.86 4.66
C LYS A 95 -6.59 -18.84 4.04
N ASN A 96 -6.54 -19.18 2.76
CA ASN A 96 -5.34 -19.09 1.95
C ASN A 96 -5.43 -17.86 1.05
N TRP A 97 -4.37 -17.06 1.03
CA TRP A 97 -4.26 -15.82 0.30
C TRP A 97 -3.10 -15.88 -0.68
N LYS A 98 -3.22 -15.12 -1.76
CA LYS A 98 -2.08 -14.74 -2.58
C LYS A 98 -1.79 -13.28 -2.33
N LEU A 99 -0.71 -12.99 -1.64
CA LEU A 99 -0.29 -11.63 -1.34
C LEU A 99 0.85 -11.22 -2.27
N PRO A 100 0.86 -9.97 -2.76
CA PRO A 100 1.97 -9.49 -3.57
C PRO A 100 3.26 -9.44 -2.75
N LYS A 101 4.38 -9.87 -3.33
CA LYS A 101 5.70 -9.63 -2.74
C LYS A 101 5.97 -8.13 -2.76
N LEU A 102 6.47 -7.61 -1.62
CA LEU A 102 6.86 -6.21 -1.48
C LEU A 102 8.38 -6.10 -1.42
N ARG A 103 9.00 -5.93 -2.58
CA ARG A 103 10.45 -5.72 -2.72
C ARG A 103 10.72 -4.31 -3.22
N PRO A 104 11.92 -3.74 -2.99
CA PRO A 104 12.29 -2.43 -3.54
C PRO A 104 12.06 -2.33 -5.06
N GLU A 105 12.34 -3.41 -5.81
CA GLU A 105 12.15 -3.48 -7.26
C GLU A 105 10.68 -3.34 -7.67
N ASP A 106 9.75 -3.75 -6.81
CA ASP A 106 8.32 -3.68 -7.09
C ASP A 106 7.81 -2.24 -7.08
N LEU A 107 8.44 -1.33 -6.32
CA LEU A 107 8.16 0.11 -6.41
C LEU A 107 8.50 0.65 -7.80
N THR A 108 9.64 0.23 -8.35
CA THR A 108 10.03 0.58 -9.72
C THR A 108 9.07 -0.01 -10.76
N ARG A 109 8.60 -1.24 -10.55
CA ARG A 109 7.59 -1.87 -11.43
C ARG A 109 6.26 -1.12 -11.34
N LYS A 110 5.79 -0.82 -10.13
CA LYS A 110 4.56 -0.04 -9.90
C LYS A 110 4.62 1.33 -10.58
N SER A 111 5.75 2.03 -10.50
CA SER A 111 5.90 3.33 -11.17
C SER A 111 5.78 3.26 -12.70
N LYS A 112 6.09 2.11 -13.31
CA LYS A 112 5.94 1.89 -14.75
C LYS A 112 4.49 1.75 -15.21
N ILE A 113 3.54 1.52 -14.28
CA ILE A 113 2.10 1.45 -14.58
C ILE A 113 1.62 2.75 -15.22
N ARG A 114 2.22 3.90 -14.88
CA ARG A 114 1.95 5.20 -15.53
C ARG A 114 2.06 5.15 -17.05
N ASN A 115 2.90 4.28 -17.58
CA ASN A 115 3.14 4.18 -19.00
C ASN A 115 2.04 3.42 -19.76
N ILE A 116 1.18 2.72 -19.03
CA ILE A 116 0.07 1.93 -19.62
C ILE A 116 -1.31 2.45 -19.19
N GLN A 117 -1.38 3.45 -18.32
CA GLN A 117 -2.64 4.05 -17.90
C GLN A 117 -3.36 4.70 -19.07
N GLY A 118 -4.61 4.32 -19.28
CA GLY A 118 -5.47 4.85 -20.34
C GLY A 118 -5.16 4.32 -21.75
N GLN A 119 -4.17 3.44 -21.93
CA GLN A 119 -3.95 2.78 -23.22
C GLN A 119 -5.12 1.85 -23.52
N ASP A 120 -5.65 1.92 -24.73
CA ASP A 120 -6.79 1.13 -25.19
C ASP A 120 -8.01 1.21 -24.24
N ASN A 121 -8.16 2.35 -23.53
CA ASN A 121 -9.16 2.60 -22.49
C ASN A 121 -9.03 1.68 -21.25
N TYR A 122 -7.90 1.02 -21.04
CA TYR A 122 -7.63 0.27 -19.83
C TYR A 122 -7.03 1.20 -18.76
N TRP A 123 -7.61 1.11 -17.56
CA TRP A 123 -7.16 1.85 -16.38
C TRP A 123 -6.91 0.87 -15.23
N PHE A 124 -5.77 1.00 -14.58
CA PHE A 124 -5.30 0.10 -13.55
C PHE A 124 -5.32 0.79 -12.19
N CYS A 125 -5.98 0.20 -11.22
CA CYS A 125 -6.01 0.67 -9.83
C CYS A 125 -5.92 -0.53 -8.87
N GLY A 126 -5.74 -0.25 -7.58
CA GLY A 126 -5.56 -1.27 -6.56
C GLY A 126 -4.16 -1.28 -5.99
N THR A 127 -3.94 -2.13 -4.98
CA THR A 127 -2.68 -2.24 -4.23
C THR A 127 -1.49 -2.58 -5.11
N ASP A 128 -1.70 -3.39 -6.14
CA ASP A 128 -0.63 -3.84 -7.04
C ASP A 128 -0.15 -2.73 -7.98
N TYR A 129 -0.99 -1.73 -8.25
CA TYR A 129 -0.74 -0.68 -9.24
C TYR A 129 -0.56 0.71 -8.62
N SER A 130 -0.62 0.80 -7.31
CA SER A 130 -0.52 2.03 -6.53
C SER A 130 0.40 1.84 -5.32
N LEU A 131 0.27 2.72 -4.32
CA LEU A 131 0.87 2.52 -3.01
C LEU A 131 0.17 1.36 -2.29
N THR A 132 0.88 0.74 -1.36
CA THR A 132 0.38 -0.43 -0.62
C THR A 132 -0.72 -0.09 0.38
N GLY A 133 -1.47 -1.11 0.80
CA GLY A 133 -2.51 -1.02 1.82
C GLY A 133 -3.90 -0.71 1.28
N HIS A 134 -4.88 -0.81 2.16
CA HIS A 134 -6.30 -0.57 1.83
C HIS A 134 -6.53 0.86 1.33
N GLU A 135 -5.91 1.83 2.00
CA GLU A 135 -5.98 3.24 1.62
C GLU A 135 -5.44 3.48 0.21
N GLY A 136 -4.26 2.96 -0.09
CA GLY A 136 -3.68 3.07 -1.43
C GLY A 136 -4.57 2.45 -2.51
N ALA A 137 -5.20 1.31 -2.22
CA ALA A 137 -6.15 0.68 -3.12
C ALA A 137 -7.38 1.55 -3.35
N LEU A 138 -7.99 2.06 -2.26
CA LEU A 138 -9.18 2.92 -2.33
C LEU A 138 -8.90 4.21 -3.09
N VAL A 139 -7.86 4.94 -2.68
CA VAL A 139 -7.54 6.24 -3.29
C VAL A 139 -7.15 6.08 -4.76
N SER A 140 -6.47 4.99 -5.14
CA SER A 140 -6.17 4.71 -6.54
C SER A 140 -7.45 4.52 -7.39
N GLY A 141 -8.47 3.87 -6.82
CA GLY A 141 -9.79 3.76 -7.45
C GLY A 141 -10.46 5.12 -7.62
N LEU A 142 -10.42 5.98 -6.59
CA LEU A 142 -10.94 7.35 -6.66
C LEU A 142 -10.21 8.20 -7.71
N VAL A 143 -8.90 8.06 -7.83
CA VAL A 143 -8.09 8.74 -8.87
C VAL A 143 -8.56 8.33 -10.27
N ILE A 144 -8.77 7.05 -10.52
CA ILE A 144 -9.28 6.59 -11.82
C ILE A 144 -10.71 7.06 -12.05
N ALA A 145 -11.60 6.95 -11.04
CA ALA A 145 -12.97 7.43 -11.14
C ALA A 145 -13.02 8.93 -11.49
N HIS A 146 -12.21 9.75 -10.80
CA HIS A 146 -12.10 11.17 -11.09
C HIS A 146 -11.58 11.43 -12.53
N ARG A 147 -10.59 10.67 -12.97
CA ARG A 147 -10.08 10.76 -14.36
C ARG A 147 -11.16 10.44 -15.39
N LEU A 148 -12.11 9.58 -15.06
CA LEU A 148 -13.23 9.19 -15.90
C LEU A 148 -14.45 10.12 -15.77
N GLY A 149 -14.36 11.17 -14.97
CA GLY A 149 -15.37 12.22 -14.85
C GLY A 149 -16.18 12.21 -13.56
N ALA A 150 -15.84 11.38 -12.58
CA ALA A 150 -16.47 11.44 -11.27
C ALA A 150 -15.90 12.58 -10.42
N ASP A 151 -16.75 13.19 -9.60
CA ASP A 151 -16.34 14.23 -8.65
C ASP A 151 -15.54 13.63 -7.49
N TYR A 152 -14.46 14.31 -7.11
CA TYR A 152 -13.73 13.98 -5.89
C TYR A 152 -14.32 14.75 -4.71
N ARG A 153 -14.97 14.04 -3.78
CA ARG A 153 -15.78 14.63 -2.70
C ARG A 153 -14.98 15.12 -1.48
N PHE A 154 -13.67 14.88 -1.45
CA PHE A 154 -12.83 15.18 -0.26
C PHE A 154 -11.85 16.32 -0.50
N GLU A 155 -12.19 17.25 -1.40
CA GLU A 155 -11.30 18.37 -1.74
C GLU A 155 -11.05 19.31 -0.55
N ASP A 156 -12.03 19.46 0.34
CA ASP A 156 -11.93 20.30 1.54
C ASP A 156 -11.07 19.69 2.65
N ASN A 157 -10.76 18.38 2.57
CA ASN A 157 -9.87 17.71 3.50
C ASN A 157 -8.44 17.72 2.93
N TRP A 158 -7.59 18.58 3.47
CA TRP A 158 -6.23 18.76 2.96
C TRP A 158 -5.39 17.48 2.95
N LEU A 159 -5.56 16.60 3.97
CA LEU A 159 -4.82 15.33 4.05
C LEU A 159 -5.29 14.36 2.98
N ALA A 160 -6.60 14.18 2.83
CA ALA A 160 -7.18 13.34 1.79
C ALA A 160 -6.80 13.84 0.39
N LYS A 161 -6.79 15.16 0.20
CA LYS A 161 -6.34 15.78 -1.05
C LYS A 161 -4.87 15.52 -1.34
N ALA A 162 -4.00 15.67 -0.34
CA ALA A 162 -2.56 15.41 -0.49
C ALA A 162 -2.29 13.94 -0.84
N GLN A 163 -2.99 12.99 -0.21
CA GLN A 163 -2.91 11.57 -0.56
C GLN A 163 -3.40 11.30 -1.98
N PHE A 164 -4.53 11.88 -2.35
CA PHE A 164 -5.09 11.77 -3.70
C PHE A 164 -4.11 12.26 -4.76
N ASP A 165 -3.55 13.46 -4.58
CA ASP A 165 -2.61 14.06 -5.52
C ASP A 165 -1.29 13.25 -5.58
N THR A 166 -0.82 12.73 -4.46
CA THR A 166 0.36 11.84 -4.39
C THR A 166 0.13 10.57 -5.20
N ILE A 167 -0.99 9.90 -5.02
CA ILE A 167 -1.31 8.65 -5.74
C ILE A 167 -1.57 8.93 -7.21
N LYS A 168 -2.28 10.01 -7.54
CA LYS A 168 -2.49 10.50 -8.91
C LYS A 168 -1.17 10.70 -9.65
N ASN A 169 -0.20 11.36 -8.99
CA ASN A 169 1.13 11.58 -9.54
C ASN A 169 1.91 10.27 -9.69
N PHE A 170 1.88 9.41 -8.70
CA PHE A 170 2.54 8.11 -8.75
C PHE A 170 2.02 7.25 -9.91
N MET A 171 0.71 7.19 -10.09
CA MET A 171 0.06 6.41 -11.15
C MET A 171 0.15 7.06 -12.53
N GLY A 172 0.61 8.30 -12.63
CA GLY A 172 0.69 9.05 -13.90
C GLY A 172 -0.67 9.36 -14.53
N VAL A 173 -1.70 9.50 -13.72
CA VAL A 173 -3.07 9.79 -14.16
C VAL A 173 -3.26 11.31 -14.25
N TYR A 174 -2.78 11.89 -15.34
CA TYR A 174 -2.83 13.31 -15.55
C TYR A 174 -3.90 13.71 -16.57
N SER A 175 -4.59 14.83 -16.32
CA SER A 175 -5.34 15.55 -17.33
C SER A 175 -4.39 16.35 -18.23
N ARG A 176 -4.89 16.96 -19.32
CA ARG A 176 -4.08 17.90 -20.11
C ARG A 176 -3.66 19.11 -19.30
N GLN A 177 -4.53 19.58 -18.40
CA GLN A 177 -4.24 20.72 -17.52
C GLN A 177 -3.17 20.36 -16.49
N ASP A 178 -3.23 19.17 -15.88
CA ASP A 178 -2.21 18.70 -14.93
C ASP A 178 -0.82 18.65 -15.57
N LYS A 179 -0.71 18.15 -16.80
CA LYS A 179 0.57 18.11 -17.52
C LYS A 179 1.14 19.51 -17.80
N TRP A 180 0.27 20.48 -17.98
CA TRP A 180 0.71 21.86 -18.16
C TRP A 180 1.17 22.48 -16.85
N LEU A 181 0.44 22.24 -15.75
CA LEU A 181 0.82 22.68 -14.40
C LEU A 181 2.13 22.01 -13.95
N GLU A 182 2.32 20.72 -14.19
CA GLU A 182 3.58 20.02 -13.87
C GLU A 182 4.78 20.63 -14.60
N LYS A 183 4.61 21.02 -15.87
CA LYS A 183 5.65 21.74 -16.62
C LYS A 183 5.93 23.10 -16.02
N LEU A 184 4.89 23.81 -15.60
CA LEU A 184 5.01 25.12 -14.96
C LEU A 184 5.73 24.98 -13.60
N ASP A 185 5.34 24.03 -12.76
CA ASP A 185 5.97 23.75 -11.48
C ASP A 185 7.45 23.37 -11.63
N THR A 186 7.75 22.52 -12.62
CA THR A 186 9.13 22.14 -12.94
C THR A 186 9.96 23.36 -13.34
N LEU A 187 9.38 24.25 -14.16
CA LEU A 187 10.03 25.48 -14.56
C LEU A 187 10.25 26.42 -13.36
N LEU A 188 9.21 26.61 -12.53
CA LEU A 188 9.28 27.45 -11.33
C LEU A 188 10.29 26.90 -10.32
N PHE A 189 10.32 25.57 -10.10
CA PHE A 189 11.30 24.93 -9.24
C PHE A 189 12.74 25.09 -9.77
N THR A 190 12.92 24.97 -11.07
CA THR A 190 14.23 25.16 -11.72
C THR A 190 14.70 26.61 -11.57
N LEU A 191 13.79 27.57 -11.74
CA LEU A 191 14.08 28.99 -11.52
C LEU A 191 14.36 29.29 -10.06
N ALA A 192 13.54 28.75 -9.13
CA ALA A 192 13.75 28.91 -7.70
C ALA A 192 15.10 28.34 -7.24
N LYS A 193 15.51 27.19 -7.80
CA LYS A 193 16.83 26.59 -7.56
C LYS A 193 17.96 27.48 -8.11
N ARG A 194 17.80 28.04 -9.30
CA ARG A 194 18.79 28.93 -9.91
C ARG A 194 19.02 30.21 -9.12
N PHE A 195 17.98 30.73 -8.46
CA PHE A 195 18.03 31.95 -7.64
C PHE A 195 18.19 31.68 -6.13
N ASN A 196 18.48 30.43 -5.71
CA ASN A 196 18.55 30.02 -4.29
C ASN A 196 17.31 30.38 -3.44
N LEU A 197 16.16 30.58 -4.10
CA LEU A 197 14.90 30.93 -3.45
C LEU A 197 14.39 29.81 -2.55
N HIS A 198 14.69 28.53 -2.88
CA HIS A 198 14.29 27.36 -2.10
C HIS A 198 14.89 27.36 -0.70
N GLN A 199 16.15 27.80 -0.51
CA GLN A 199 16.78 27.89 0.80
C GLN A 199 16.16 29.04 1.64
N ARG A 200 15.81 30.15 1.02
CA ARG A 200 15.18 31.28 1.68
C ARG A 200 13.75 30.95 2.15
N LEU A 201 12.98 30.22 1.31
CA LEU A 201 11.63 29.78 1.67
C LEU A 201 11.67 28.70 2.74
N ALA A 202 12.58 27.71 2.66
CA ALA A 202 12.74 26.70 3.70
C ALA A 202 13.15 27.31 5.06
N ASN A 203 14.08 28.26 5.06
CA ASN A 203 14.49 28.96 6.28
C ASN A 203 13.35 29.80 6.88
N ARG A 204 12.52 30.42 6.04
CA ARG A 204 11.35 31.16 6.52
C ARG A 204 10.28 30.25 7.10
N TYR A 205 10.00 29.12 6.46
CA TYR A 205 9.05 28.12 6.96
C TYR A 205 9.50 27.47 8.28
N ILE A 206 10.80 27.21 8.44
CA ILE A 206 11.36 26.67 9.69
C ILE A 206 11.30 27.74 10.79
N GLN A 207 11.51 29.01 10.49
CA GLN A 207 11.36 30.08 11.46
C GLN A 207 9.90 30.30 11.90
N GLU A 208 8.93 30.19 10.99
CA GLU A 208 7.50 30.29 11.32
C GLU A 208 6.96 29.07 12.08
N LEU A 209 7.65 27.92 12.05
CA LEU A 209 7.30 26.71 12.82
C LEU A 209 7.95 26.65 14.21
N LEU A 210 9.00 27.44 14.46
CA LEU A 210 9.75 27.43 15.73
C LEU A 210 9.43 28.63 16.64
N PHE A 211 8.61 29.56 16.22
CA PHE A 211 8.13 30.72 16.96
C PHE A 211 6.61 30.88 16.76
#